data_a30c4f5c283399e5e2036481257fac0b
#
_entry.id   a30c4f5c283399e5e2036481257fac0b
#
_cell.length_a   1.000
_cell.length_b   1.000
_cell.length_c   1.000
_cell.angle_alpha   90.00
_cell.angle_beta   90.00
_cell.angle_gamma   90.00
#
_symmetry.space_group_name_H-M   'P 1'
#
loop_
_entity.id
_entity.type
_entity.pdbx_description
1 polymer ?
#
loop_
_entity_poly.entity_id
_entity_poly.type
_entity_poly.pdbx_seq_one_letter_code
_entity_poly.pdbx_strand_id
1 'polypeptide(L)' 'MKEEDKNLIYQSIRSLGVEDKVFLSGLNSQHIIFQKVRFFAEVAGWDISCRTDKLKDGVWVTRFS' A
#
# COMPACT_ATOMS: atom_id res chain seq x y z
N MET A 1 -11.38 7.95 -7.09
CA MET A 1 -10.85 6.61 -7.38
C MET A 1 -11.98 5.64 -7.58
N LYS A 2 -11.92 4.87 -8.66
CA LYS A 2 -12.95 3.88 -8.96
C LYS A 2 -12.81 2.67 -8.04
N GLU A 3 -13.93 1.97 -7.81
CA GLU A 3 -13.95 0.76 -6.98
C GLU A 3 -12.97 -0.31 -7.48
N GLU A 4 -12.90 -0.49 -8.81
CA GLU A 4 -11.99 -1.45 -9.43
C GLU A 4 -10.53 -1.13 -9.13
N ASP A 5 -10.16 0.16 -9.16
CA ASP A 5 -8.80 0.59 -8.87
C ASP A 5 -8.43 0.32 -7.42
N LYS A 6 -9.37 0.55 -6.49
CA LYS A 6 -9.16 0.22 -5.08
C LYS A 6 -8.93 -1.27 -4.87
N ASN A 7 -9.71 -2.10 -5.55
CA ASN A 7 -9.57 -3.55 -5.44
C ASN A 7 -8.21 -4.03 -5.95
N LEU A 8 -7.73 -3.46 -7.06
CA LEU A 8 -6.41 -3.79 -7.61
C LEU A 8 -5.30 -3.41 -6.62
N ILE A 9 -5.42 -2.24 -5.99
CA ILE A 9 -4.45 -1.79 -4.99
C ILE A 9 -4.42 -2.76 -3.81
N TYR A 10 -5.59 -3.13 -3.27
CA TYR A 10 -5.67 -4.08 -2.16
C TYR A 10 -5.09 -5.44 -2.53
N GLN A 11 -5.39 -5.96 -3.72
CA GLN A 11 -4.85 -7.23 -4.18
C GLN A 11 -3.33 -7.18 -4.28
N SER A 12 -2.78 -6.09 -4.82
CA SER A 12 -1.33 -5.91 -4.93
C SER A 12 -0.67 -5.95 -3.55
N ILE A 13 -1.28 -5.30 -2.57
CA ILE A 13 -0.73 -5.26 -1.21
C ILE A 13 -0.85 -6.62 -0.52
N ARG A 14 -2.01 -7.27 -0.63
CA ARG A 14 -2.24 -8.59 -0.03
C ARG A 14 -1.34 -9.67 -0.61
N SER A 15 -0.85 -9.48 -1.83
CA SER A 15 0.04 -10.42 -2.49
C SER A 15 1.50 -10.24 -2.11
N LEU A 16 1.83 -9.24 -1.30
CA LEU A 16 3.21 -9.01 -0.87
C LEU A 16 3.70 -10.13 0.05
N GLY A 17 4.85 -10.70 -0.29
CA GLY A 17 5.58 -11.55 0.62
C GLY A 17 6.38 -10.73 1.62
N VAL A 18 6.98 -11.40 2.61
CA VAL A 18 7.88 -10.74 3.56
C VAL A 18 9.06 -10.16 2.79
N GLU A 19 9.41 -8.90 3.08
CA GLU A 19 10.47 -8.11 2.45
C GLU A 19 10.16 -7.68 1.01
N ASP A 20 8.95 -7.93 0.51
CA ASP A 20 8.51 -7.43 -0.79
C ASP A 20 8.01 -6.00 -0.69
N LYS A 21 8.02 -5.32 -1.84
CA LYS A 21 7.48 -3.97 -1.96
C LYS A 21 6.75 -3.80 -3.28
N VAL A 22 5.82 -2.83 -3.33
CA VAL A 22 5.08 -2.48 -4.53
C VAL A 22 5.00 -0.96 -4.64
N PHE A 23 5.04 -0.46 -5.87
CA PHE A 23 4.89 0.97 -6.15
C PHE A 23 3.48 1.26 -6.68
N LEU A 24 2.81 2.23 -6.05
CA LEU A 24 1.46 2.65 -6.43
C LEU A 24 1.52 4.07 -6.97
N SER A 25 1.43 4.22 -8.28
CA SER A 25 1.53 5.52 -8.95
C SER A 25 0.26 6.36 -8.76
N GLY A 26 0.44 7.68 -8.77
CA GLY A 26 -0.68 8.62 -8.68
C GLY A 26 -1.28 8.78 -7.30
N LEU A 27 -0.65 8.25 -6.26
CA LEU A 27 -1.11 8.35 -4.88
C LEU A 27 -0.07 9.02 -4.00
N ASN A 28 -0.48 9.45 -2.80
CA ASN A 28 0.45 9.89 -1.77
C ASN A 28 0.14 9.13 -0.47
N SER A 29 1.06 9.15 0.47
CA SER A 29 0.95 8.36 1.70
C SER A 29 -0.18 8.81 2.62
N GLN A 30 -0.78 9.98 2.36
CA GLN A 30 -1.90 10.51 3.14
C GLN A 30 -3.25 10.17 2.52
N HIS A 31 -3.28 9.52 1.36
CA HIS A 31 -4.52 9.10 0.73
C HIS A 31 -5.31 8.17 1.66
N ILE A 32 -6.63 8.36 1.70
CA ILE A 32 -7.51 7.63 2.63
C ILE A 32 -7.40 6.11 2.49
N ILE A 33 -7.08 5.62 1.30
CA ILE A 33 -6.94 4.18 1.08
C ILE A 33 -5.88 3.55 1.99
N PHE A 34 -4.84 4.32 2.37
CA PHE A 34 -3.77 3.81 3.22
C PHE A 34 -4.19 3.66 4.68
N GLN A 35 -5.25 4.33 5.11
CA GLN A 35 -5.84 4.06 6.43
C GLN A 35 -6.41 2.65 6.47
N LYS A 36 -7.09 2.24 5.41
CA LYS A 36 -7.65 0.89 5.29
C LYS A 36 -6.56 -0.16 5.16
N VAL A 37 -5.51 0.16 4.40
CA VAL A 37 -4.34 -0.73 4.24
C VAL A 37 -3.66 -0.96 5.59
N ARG A 38 -3.46 0.10 6.37
CA ARG A 38 -2.84 -0.01 7.69
C ARG A 38 -3.72 -0.81 8.66
N PHE A 39 -5.03 -0.62 8.58
CA PHE A 39 -5.96 -1.40 9.39
C PHE A 39 -5.88 -2.88 9.03
N PHE A 40 -5.86 -3.20 7.73
CA PHE A 40 -5.69 -4.58 7.27
C PHE A 40 -4.38 -5.18 7.82
N ALA A 41 -3.29 -4.45 7.70
CA ALA A 41 -1.98 -4.91 8.16
C ALA A 41 -1.98 -5.18 9.67
N GLU A 42 -2.61 -4.31 10.45
CA GLU A 42 -2.72 -4.47 11.89
C GLU A 42 -3.50 -5.73 12.24
N VAL A 43 -4.65 -5.94 11.60
CA VAL A 43 -5.48 -7.14 11.84
C VAL A 43 -4.75 -8.41 11.44
N ALA A 44 -4.02 -8.37 10.32
CA ALA A 44 -3.27 -9.53 9.81
C ALA A 44 -1.94 -9.77 10.54
N GLY A 45 -1.52 -8.84 11.41
CA GLY A 45 -0.24 -8.94 12.08
C GLY A 45 0.96 -8.63 11.20
N TRP A 46 0.74 -7.85 10.13
CA TRP A 46 1.80 -7.44 9.21
C TRP A 46 2.46 -6.15 9.68
N ASP A 47 3.76 -6.06 9.48
CA ASP A 47 4.50 -4.82 9.65
C ASP A 47 4.76 -4.23 8.26
N ILE A 48 4.12 -3.09 7.96
CA ILE A 48 4.24 -2.44 6.65
C ILE A 48 4.66 -0.98 6.80
N SER A 49 5.22 -0.45 5.72
CA SER A 49 5.58 0.96 5.61
C SER A 49 5.05 1.52 4.29
N CYS A 50 4.46 2.71 4.34
CA CYS A 50 3.98 3.43 3.15
C CYS A 50 4.77 4.74 3.05
N ARG A 51 5.52 4.92 1.97
CA ARG A 51 6.35 6.11 1.76
C ARG A 51 6.05 6.73 0.41
N THR A 52 5.85 8.06 0.40
CA THR A 52 5.67 8.80 -0.83
C THR A 52 7.02 8.98 -1.54
N ASP A 53 7.05 8.67 -2.83
CA ASP A 53 8.19 8.96 -3.69
C ASP A 53 7.86 10.19 -4.53
N LYS A 54 8.44 11.33 -4.16
CA LYS A 54 8.14 12.62 -4.82
C LYS A 54 8.64 12.68 -6.26
N LEU A 55 9.69 11.95 -6.57
CA LEU A 55 10.27 11.95 -7.91
C LEU A 55 9.44 11.12 -8.89
N LYS A 56 8.80 10.07 -8.40
CA LYS A 56 8.02 9.15 -9.23
C LYS A 56 6.52 9.36 -9.13
N ASP A 57 6.07 10.31 -8.31
CA ASP A 57 4.66 10.62 -8.09
C ASP A 57 3.85 9.37 -7.71
N GLY A 58 4.21 8.77 -6.59
CA GLY A 58 3.53 7.59 -6.10
C GLY A 58 3.97 7.19 -4.71
N VAL A 59 3.54 6.02 -4.28
CA VAL A 59 3.82 5.50 -2.93
C VAL A 59 4.42 4.12 -3.01
N TRP A 60 5.50 3.90 -2.25
CA TRP A 60 6.08 2.58 -2.02
C TRP A 60 5.46 1.96 -0.78
N VAL A 61 4.88 0.78 -0.93
CA VAL A 61 4.40 -0.02 0.20
C VAL A 61 5.33 -1.21 0.36
N THR A 62 5.95 -1.31 1.53
CA THR A 62 6.91 -2.37 1.84
C THR A 62 6.36 -3.20 3.00
N ARG A 63 6.45 -4.52 2.87
CA ARG A 63 6.09 -5.44 3.95
C ARG A 63 7.36 -5.95 4.61
N PHE A 64 7.50 -5.73 5.93
CA PHE A 64 8.69 -6.18 6.68
C PHE A 64 8.48 -7.52 7.38
N SER A 65 7.24 -7.82 7.75
CA SER A 65 6.95 -9.10 8.41
C SER A 65 5.48 -9.49 8.28
#